data_9c25962462d41a01418caedf34a19140
#
_entry.id   9c25962462d41a01418caedf34a19140
#
_cell.length_a   1.000
_cell.length_b   1.000
_cell.length_c   1.000
_cell.angle_alpha   90.00
_cell.angle_beta   90.00
_cell.angle_gamma   90.00
#
_symmetry.space_group_name_H-M   'P 1'
#
loop_
_entity.id
_entity.type
_entity.pdbx_description
1 polymer ?
#
loop_
_entity_poly.entity_id
_entity_poly.type
_entity_poly.pdbx_seq_one_letter_code
_entity_poly.pdbx_strand_id
1 'polypeptide(L)'
;VAPFKSQNMALNSYITKDGLEMGRAQVMQAEAAGIEPLVCMNPILLKPTSHTGSQVIVNGEVRGNLSARDYFAHKTELIPDIKAAFRKLETYADIIVIEGAGSPAEINLKQNDIVNMGMAAMVDAPVLLVGDIDRGGVFAQLLGTLMLLTEEERERVKGLIINKFRGDSTILDPGIQMLTERGQVPVLGTVPYMELTLEDEDSLTDRFDAKHVGKIDLAVIHYPRISNFTDFDVFEQMPEVSVRYVTNVRELGTPDLIFLPGSKNTMGDLKWMRQNGLEAAVKRAAGKVPIFGICGGYQML
;
A
#
# COMPACT_ATOMS: atom_id res chain seq x y z
N VAL A 1 -21.43 -1.00 3.25
CA VAL A 1 -20.06 -1.02 3.81
C VAL A 1 -19.17 -0.10 2.96
N ALA A 2 -18.28 0.69 3.59
CA ALA A 2 -17.33 1.50 2.89
C ALA A 2 -15.92 1.38 3.53
N PRO A 3 -14.84 1.41 2.75
CA PRO A 3 -13.49 1.47 3.28
C PRO A 3 -13.11 2.90 3.69
N PHE A 4 -12.21 3.01 4.66
CA PHE A 4 -11.59 4.27 5.04
C PHE A 4 -10.16 4.07 5.49
N LYS A 5 -9.24 4.86 4.97
CA LYS A 5 -7.87 4.96 5.45
C LYS A 5 -7.50 6.43 5.54
N SER A 6 -7.35 6.94 6.76
CA SER A 6 -7.15 8.38 7.00
C SER A 6 -5.94 8.93 6.25
N GLN A 7 -4.85 8.17 6.23
CA GLN A 7 -3.62 8.50 5.51
C GLN A 7 -3.07 7.25 4.84
N ASN A 8 -2.75 7.33 3.56
CA ASN A 8 -2.00 6.30 2.84
C ASN A 8 -0.68 6.86 2.32
N MET A 9 0.34 6.02 2.23
CA MET A 9 1.62 6.34 1.59
C MET A 9 1.84 5.35 0.46
N ALA A 10 1.58 5.79 -0.77
CA ALA A 10 1.69 4.93 -1.95
C ALA A 10 2.06 5.75 -3.19
N LEU A 11 2.74 5.10 -4.15
CA LEU A 11 3.00 5.67 -5.48
C LEU A 11 1.85 5.37 -6.45
N ASN A 12 1.10 4.29 -6.19
CA ASN A 12 -0.08 3.93 -6.97
C ASN A 12 -1.26 4.80 -6.55
N SER A 13 -1.85 5.49 -7.51
CA SER A 13 -2.99 6.36 -7.29
C SER A 13 -4.01 6.24 -8.42
N TYR A 14 -5.19 6.77 -8.16
CA TYR A 14 -6.33 6.76 -9.06
C TYR A 14 -6.97 8.15 -9.07
N ILE A 15 -7.51 8.54 -10.21
CA ILE A 15 -8.28 9.78 -10.35
C ILE A 15 -9.76 9.42 -10.37
N THR A 16 -10.50 9.93 -9.39
CA THR A 16 -11.95 9.74 -9.30
C THR A 16 -12.69 10.44 -10.44
N LYS A 17 -13.98 10.15 -10.63
CA LYS A 17 -14.80 10.82 -11.63
C LYS A 17 -14.86 12.34 -11.48
N ASP A 18 -14.67 12.83 -10.25
CA ASP A 18 -14.65 14.25 -9.93
C ASP A 18 -13.25 14.89 -10.22
N GLY A 19 -12.30 14.12 -10.74
CA GLY A 19 -10.95 14.60 -11.03
C GLY A 19 -10.03 14.69 -9.81
N LEU A 20 -10.38 14.05 -8.69
CA LEU A 20 -9.64 14.06 -7.44
C LEU A 20 -8.76 12.81 -7.30
N GLU A 21 -7.58 12.96 -6.71
CA GLU A 21 -6.61 11.88 -6.57
C GLU A 21 -6.75 11.15 -5.22
N MET A 22 -6.75 9.79 -5.26
CA MET A 22 -6.75 8.95 -4.05
C MET A 22 -5.87 7.71 -4.23
N GLY A 23 -5.56 7.01 -3.13
CA GLY A 23 -4.78 5.77 -3.14
C GLY A 23 -5.49 4.64 -3.90
N ARG A 24 -4.75 3.90 -4.73
CA ARG A 24 -5.31 2.79 -5.53
C ARG A 24 -5.86 1.67 -4.65
N ALA A 25 -5.24 1.38 -3.50
CA ALA A 25 -5.72 0.35 -2.58
C ALA A 25 -7.16 0.62 -2.10
N GLN A 26 -7.50 1.88 -1.77
CA GLN A 26 -8.85 2.24 -1.33
C GLN A 26 -9.85 2.21 -2.49
N VAL A 27 -9.40 2.38 -3.72
CA VAL A 27 -10.24 2.16 -4.92
C VAL A 27 -10.62 0.69 -5.03
N MET A 28 -9.66 -0.22 -4.96
CA MET A 28 -9.90 -1.67 -4.97
C MET A 28 -10.85 -2.09 -3.84
N GLN A 29 -10.68 -1.54 -2.63
CA GLN A 29 -11.55 -1.81 -1.50
C GLN A 29 -12.98 -1.29 -1.72
N ALA A 30 -13.15 -0.14 -2.38
CA ALA A 30 -14.46 0.39 -2.76
C ALA A 30 -15.13 -0.49 -3.82
N GLU A 31 -14.38 -0.92 -4.84
CA GLU A 31 -14.84 -1.86 -5.87
C GLU A 31 -15.29 -3.20 -5.24
N ALA A 32 -14.50 -3.75 -4.30
CA ALA A 32 -14.85 -4.95 -3.55
C ALA A 32 -16.13 -4.77 -2.69
N ALA A 33 -16.37 -3.56 -2.20
CA ALA A 33 -17.60 -3.21 -1.48
C ALA A 33 -18.79 -2.91 -2.41
N GLY A 34 -18.59 -2.90 -3.73
CA GLY A 34 -19.61 -2.61 -4.73
C GLY A 34 -20.06 -1.14 -4.77
N ILE A 35 -19.19 -0.22 -4.38
CA ILE A 35 -19.46 1.22 -4.34
C ILE A 35 -18.46 2.01 -5.18
N GLU A 36 -18.87 3.16 -5.66
CA GLU A 36 -18.01 4.10 -6.39
C GLU A 36 -16.88 4.60 -5.48
N PRO A 37 -15.60 4.61 -5.94
CA PRO A 37 -14.51 5.21 -5.22
C PRO A 37 -14.71 6.72 -4.97
N LEU A 38 -14.67 7.12 -3.71
CA LEU A 38 -14.82 8.51 -3.29
C LEU A 38 -13.55 8.97 -2.57
N VAL A 39 -13.05 10.15 -2.90
CA VAL A 39 -11.82 10.69 -2.29
C VAL A 39 -11.88 10.76 -0.76
N CYS A 40 -13.07 10.89 -0.18
CA CYS A 40 -13.26 10.88 1.27
C CYS A 40 -12.91 9.53 1.93
N MET A 41 -12.74 8.45 1.16
CA MET A 41 -12.26 7.16 1.67
C MET A 41 -10.77 7.16 1.98
N ASN A 42 -10.01 8.08 1.36
CA ASN A 42 -8.59 8.29 1.61
C ASN A 42 -8.24 9.79 1.55
N PRO A 43 -8.57 10.55 2.62
CA PRO A 43 -8.41 12.00 2.60
C PRO A 43 -6.98 12.49 2.52
N ILE A 44 -6.00 11.71 3.01
CA ILE A 44 -4.59 12.06 2.96
C ILE A 44 -3.82 11.00 2.17
N LEU A 45 -3.19 11.42 1.08
CA LEU A 45 -2.29 10.57 0.31
C LEU A 45 -0.89 11.19 0.26
N LEU A 46 0.10 10.43 0.67
CA LEU A 46 1.51 10.81 0.60
C LEU A 46 2.18 10.07 -0.55
N LYS A 47 2.73 10.80 -1.51
CA LYS A 47 3.49 10.21 -2.63
C LYS A 47 4.97 10.51 -2.44
N PRO A 48 5.82 9.52 -2.09
CA PRO A 48 7.25 9.70 -1.92
C PRO A 48 7.90 10.26 -3.19
N THR A 49 8.55 11.43 -3.11
CA THR A 49 9.24 12.09 -4.22
C THR A 49 10.76 11.95 -4.12
N SER A 50 11.28 11.72 -2.90
CA SER A 50 12.69 11.54 -2.60
C SER A 50 12.86 10.61 -1.38
N HIS A 51 14.09 10.39 -0.93
CA HIS A 51 14.33 9.61 0.30
C HIS A 51 13.80 10.28 1.57
N THR A 52 13.57 11.59 1.56
CA THR A 52 13.21 12.37 2.76
C THR A 52 11.98 13.25 2.56
N GLY A 53 11.31 13.18 1.42
CA GLY A 53 10.18 14.06 1.12
C GLY A 53 9.07 13.36 0.36
N SER A 54 7.85 13.85 0.60
CA SER A 54 6.65 13.38 -0.08
C SER A 54 5.81 14.54 -0.59
N GLN A 55 5.14 14.33 -1.71
CA GLN A 55 4.03 15.19 -2.11
C GLN A 55 2.83 14.84 -1.25
N VAL A 56 2.26 15.85 -0.62
CA VAL A 56 1.09 15.73 0.25
C VAL A 56 -0.16 16.09 -0.56
N ILE A 57 -1.09 15.16 -0.63
CA ILE A 57 -2.39 15.32 -1.29
C ILE A 57 -3.45 15.26 -0.20
N VAL A 58 -4.32 16.25 -0.14
CA VAL A 58 -5.39 16.35 0.85
C VAL A 58 -6.73 16.46 0.12
N ASN A 59 -7.64 15.56 0.43
CA ASN A 59 -8.96 15.48 -0.21
C ASN A 59 -8.88 15.49 -1.76
N GLY A 60 -7.84 14.83 -2.29
CA GLY A 60 -7.61 14.68 -3.73
C GLY A 60 -6.85 15.81 -4.42
N GLU A 61 -6.50 16.86 -3.69
CA GLU A 61 -5.78 18.02 -4.22
C GLU A 61 -4.35 18.13 -3.66
N VAL A 62 -3.40 18.50 -4.50
CA VAL A 62 -2.00 18.67 -4.09
C VAL A 62 -1.86 19.90 -3.19
N ARG A 63 -1.43 19.69 -1.94
CA ARG A 63 -1.10 20.77 -0.99
C ARG A 63 0.34 21.25 -1.13
N GLY A 64 1.28 20.38 -1.54
CA GLY A 64 2.69 20.70 -1.69
C GLY A 64 3.61 19.54 -1.44
N ASN A 65 4.91 19.82 -1.42
CA ASN A 65 5.95 18.85 -1.05
C ASN A 65 6.49 19.19 0.33
N LEU A 66 6.51 18.21 1.23
CA LEU A 66 7.02 18.35 2.58
C LEU A 66 8.12 17.32 2.84
N SER A 67 9.10 17.69 3.68
CA SER A 67 10.00 16.72 4.24
C SER A 67 9.23 15.82 5.25
N ALA A 68 9.72 14.60 5.50
CA ALA A 68 9.11 13.71 6.50
C ALA A 68 9.04 14.38 7.88
N ARG A 69 10.06 15.16 8.24
CA ARG A 69 10.12 15.92 9.51
C ARG A 69 9.04 16.99 9.59
N ASP A 70 8.89 17.80 8.52
CA ASP A 70 7.91 18.89 8.48
C ASP A 70 6.49 18.31 8.46
N TYR A 71 6.27 17.25 7.69
CA TYR A 71 4.99 16.55 7.69
C TYR A 71 4.64 16.04 9.09
N PHE A 72 5.57 15.37 9.77
CA PHE A 72 5.32 14.85 11.13
C PHE A 72 4.99 15.95 12.13
N ALA A 73 5.62 17.12 12.03
CA ALA A 73 5.36 18.27 12.90
C ALA A 73 3.95 18.87 12.70
N HIS A 74 3.41 18.84 11.47
CA HIS A 74 2.18 19.55 11.09
C HIS A 74 1.00 18.63 10.78
N LYS A 75 1.18 17.29 10.76
CA LYS A 75 0.10 16.36 10.35
C LYS A 75 -1.18 16.45 11.19
N THR A 76 -1.10 16.91 12.43
CA THR A 76 -2.28 17.13 13.28
C THR A 76 -3.18 18.28 12.78
N GLU A 77 -2.64 19.19 11.96
CA GLU A 77 -3.43 20.24 11.31
C GLU A 77 -4.41 19.65 10.27
N LEU A 78 -4.20 18.41 9.84
CA LEU A 78 -5.05 17.68 8.90
C LEU A 78 -6.23 16.96 9.57
N ILE A 79 -6.30 16.96 10.90
CA ILE A 79 -7.40 16.31 11.66
C ILE A 79 -8.79 16.84 11.25
N PRO A 80 -9.00 18.14 11.02
CA PRO A 80 -10.29 18.64 10.53
C PRO A 80 -10.66 18.05 9.16
N ASP A 81 -9.70 17.92 8.22
CA ASP A 81 -9.91 17.34 6.90
C ASP A 81 -10.30 15.85 7.01
N ILE A 82 -9.59 15.09 7.86
CA ILE A 82 -9.87 13.67 8.12
C ILE A 82 -11.28 13.49 8.68
N LYS A 83 -11.64 14.29 9.70
CA LYS A 83 -12.98 14.22 10.31
C LYS A 83 -14.10 14.61 9.34
N ALA A 84 -13.86 15.62 8.50
CA ALA A 84 -14.83 16.03 7.50
C ALA A 84 -15.04 14.94 6.44
N ALA A 85 -13.95 14.29 5.98
CA ALA A 85 -14.01 13.17 5.05
C ALA A 85 -14.77 11.98 5.65
N PHE A 86 -14.48 11.62 6.90
CA PHE A 86 -15.16 10.52 7.60
C PHE A 86 -16.67 10.81 7.74
N ARG A 87 -17.07 12.00 8.21
CA ARG A 87 -18.48 12.40 8.31
C ARG A 87 -19.20 12.38 6.95
N LYS A 88 -18.49 12.76 5.88
CA LYS A 88 -19.05 12.64 4.52
C LYS A 88 -19.30 11.18 4.19
N LEU A 89 -18.37 10.27 4.51
CA LEU A 89 -18.51 8.84 4.23
C LEU A 89 -19.63 8.19 5.04
N GLU A 90 -19.90 8.65 6.28
CA GLU A 90 -21.04 8.21 7.10
C GLU A 90 -22.40 8.43 6.41
N THR A 91 -22.50 9.36 5.46
CA THR A 91 -23.74 9.56 4.69
C THR A 91 -23.94 8.54 3.57
N TYR A 92 -22.91 7.74 3.24
CA TYR A 92 -22.94 6.76 2.16
C TYR A 92 -23.01 5.29 2.63
N ALA A 93 -22.64 5.01 3.88
CA ALA A 93 -22.55 3.64 4.36
C ALA A 93 -22.87 3.51 5.84
N ASP A 94 -23.58 2.44 6.20
CA ASP A 94 -23.94 2.12 7.60
C ASP A 94 -22.75 1.53 8.36
N ILE A 95 -21.78 0.95 7.67
CA ILE A 95 -20.58 0.36 8.25
C ILE A 95 -19.38 0.92 7.50
N ILE A 96 -18.43 1.49 8.25
CA ILE A 96 -17.15 1.96 7.72
C ILE A 96 -16.05 1.07 8.31
N VAL A 97 -15.27 0.43 7.43
CA VAL A 97 -14.10 -0.36 7.80
C VAL A 97 -12.87 0.52 7.69
N ILE A 98 -12.28 0.85 8.85
CA ILE A 98 -11.11 1.72 8.94
C ILE A 98 -9.85 0.86 8.94
N GLU A 99 -8.95 1.13 8.01
CA GLU A 99 -7.63 0.52 7.97
C GLU A 99 -6.60 1.45 8.59
N GLY A 100 -5.76 0.92 9.49
CA GLY A 100 -4.60 1.63 10.02
C GLY A 100 -3.42 1.66 9.04
N ALA A 101 -2.32 2.25 9.46
CA ALA A 101 -1.07 2.27 8.70
C ALA A 101 0.12 1.96 9.61
N GLY A 102 1.04 1.09 9.16
CA GLY A 102 2.13 0.60 9.97
C GLY A 102 1.63 -0.22 11.16
N SER A 103 2.18 0.01 12.34
CA SER A 103 1.79 -0.70 13.56
C SER A 103 1.39 0.28 14.67
N PRO A 104 0.32 0.00 15.44
CA PRO A 104 -0.02 0.79 16.62
C PRO A 104 1.02 0.65 17.76
N ALA A 105 1.93 -0.33 17.66
CA ALA A 105 3.02 -0.55 18.59
C ALA A 105 4.27 0.30 18.31
N GLU A 106 4.29 1.12 17.27
CA GLU A 106 5.40 2.03 16.99
C GLU A 106 5.38 3.26 17.91
N ILE A 107 5.79 3.03 19.16
CA ILE A 107 5.73 4.03 20.24
C ILE A 107 6.48 5.34 19.94
N ASN A 108 7.53 5.27 19.11
CA ASN A 108 8.30 6.42 18.66
C ASN A 108 7.54 7.33 17.68
N LEU A 109 6.49 6.82 17.03
CA LEU A 109 5.62 7.56 16.10
C LEU A 109 4.23 7.85 16.68
N LYS A 110 3.97 7.40 17.92
CA LYS A 110 2.67 7.49 18.58
C LYS A 110 2.21 8.92 18.84
N GLN A 111 3.16 9.81 19.10
CA GLN A 111 2.84 11.23 19.23
C GLN A 111 2.24 11.74 17.92
N ASN A 112 1.06 12.38 18.02
CA ASN A 112 0.32 12.87 16.87
C ASN A 112 -0.20 11.78 15.92
N ASP A 113 -0.55 10.60 16.45
CA ASP A 113 -1.16 9.53 15.64
C ASP A 113 -2.51 9.99 15.04
N ILE A 114 -2.61 9.89 13.72
CA ILE A 114 -3.84 10.18 12.96
C ILE A 114 -4.32 8.98 12.14
N VAL A 115 -3.68 7.82 12.30
CA VAL A 115 -3.91 6.65 11.43
C VAL A 115 -4.34 5.38 12.15
N ASN A 116 -3.82 5.11 13.35
CA ASN A 116 -4.11 3.90 14.13
C ASN A 116 -5.04 4.23 15.31
N MET A 117 -4.54 4.13 16.54
CA MET A 117 -5.36 4.37 17.73
C MET A 117 -5.87 5.81 17.84
N GLY A 118 -5.09 6.79 17.33
CA GLY A 118 -5.53 8.17 17.22
C GLY A 118 -6.73 8.32 16.28
N MET A 119 -6.76 7.65 15.13
CA MET A 119 -7.92 7.64 14.25
C MET A 119 -9.12 6.96 14.93
N ALA A 120 -8.92 5.81 15.56
CA ALA A 120 -9.97 5.11 16.29
C ALA A 120 -10.60 6.00 17.39
N ALA A 121 -9.75 6.75 18.10
CA ALA A 121 -10.22 7.70 19.13
C ALA A 121 -11.00 8.88 18.54
N MET A 122 -10.60 9.42 17.37
CA MET A 122 -11.27 10.54 16.71
C MET A 122 -12.73 10.27 16.36
N VAL A 123 -13.08 9.01 16.07
CA VAL A 123 -14.41 8.59 15.58
C VAL A 123 -15.07 7.58 16.52
N ASP A 124 -14.49 7.37 17.70
CA ASP A 124 -14.95 6.40 18.72
C ASP A 124 -15.15 4.98 18.18
N ALA A 125 -14.24 4.52 17.32
CA ALA A 125 -14.32 3.21 16.71
C ALA A 125 -13.77 2.11 17.62
N PRO A 126 -14.42 0.92 17.67
CA PRO A 126 -13.82 -0.29 18.20
C PRO A 126 -12.69 -0.77 17.30
N VAL A 127 -11.69 -1.44 17.88
CA VAL A 127 -10.50 -1.88 17.16
C VAL A 127 -10.43 -3.41 17.15
N LEU A 128 -10.15 -3.98 16.00
CA LEU A 128 -9.74 -5.37 15.83
C LEU A 128 -8.24 -5.38 15.50
N LEU A 129 -7.44 -6.03 16.37
CA LEU A 129 -6.01 -6.15 16.13
C LEU A 129 -5.73 -7.42 15.33
N VAL A 130 -5.13 -7.28 14.15
CA VAL A 130 -4.83 -8.38 13.23
C VAL A 130 -3.34 -8.67 13.25
N GLY A 131 -2.97 -9.95 13.46
CA GLY A 131 -1.60 -10.43 13.39
C GLY A 131 -1.38 -11.40 12.23
N ASP A 132 -0.27 -11.24 11.52
CA ASP A 132 0.14 -12.11 10.41
C ASP A 132 0.97 -13.28 10.96
N ILE A 133 0.44 -14.52 10.88
CA ILE A 133 1.13 -15.71 11.38
C ILE A 133 2.18 -16.25 10.39
N ASP A 134 2.06 -15.95 9.12
CA ASP A 134 2.92 -16.51 8.06
C ASP A 134 4.40 -16.08 8.26
N ARG A 135 4.63 -14.93 8.87
CA ARG A 135 5.97 -14.41 9.21
C ARG A 135 6.55 -14.97 10.51
N GLY A 136 5.77 -15.74 11.27
CA GLY A 136 6.15 -16.22 12.60
C GLY A 136 6.05 -15.17 13.72
N GLY A 137 6.01 -15.62 14.97
CA GLY A 137 6.00 -14.76 16.15
C GLY A 137 4.68 -14.02 16.44
N VAL A 138 3.56 -14.40 15.81
CA VAL A 138 2.27 -13.68 15.91
C VAL A 138 1.76 -13.54 17.35
N PHE A 139 1.97 -14.56 18.22
CA PHE A 139 1.56 -14.49 19.62
C PHE A 139 2.30 -13.37 20.37
N ALA A 140 3.62 -13.26 20.16
CA ALA A 140 4.42 -12.20 20.75
C ALA A 140 4.06 -10.82 20.18
N GLN A 141 3.78 -10.73 18.87
CA GLN A 141 3.36 -9.48 18.23
C GLN A 141 2.04 -8.98 18.82
N LEU A 142 1.02 -9.84 18.91
CA LEU A 142 -0.29 -9.45 19.43
C LEU A 142 -0.22 -9.06 20.92
N LEU A 143 0.41 -9.88 21.76
CA LEU A 143 0.57 -9.56 23.19
C LEU A 143 1.44 -8.33 23.40
N GLY A 144 2.57 -8.24 22.70
CA GLY A 144 3.47 -7.08 22.77
C GLY A 144 2.78 -5.78 22.35
N THR A 145 1.97 -5.82 21.28
CA THR A 145 1.18 -4.67 20.86
C THR A 145 0.21 -4.24 21.96
N LEU A 146 -0.58 -5.16 22.54
CA LEU A 146 -1.49 -4.86 23.64
C LEU A 146 -0.78 -4.27 24.86
N MET A 147 0.44 -4.71 25.16
CA MET A 147 1.23 -4.20 26.28
C MET A 147 1.76 -2.77 26.04
N LEU A 148 1.99 -2.40 24.78
CA LEU A 148 2.51 -1.08 24.41
C LEU A 148 1.40 -0.03 24.24
N LEU A 149 0.14 -0.43 24.15
CA LEU A 149 -1.01 0.46 24.14
C LEU A 149 -1.23 1.06 25.55
N THR A 150 -1.73 2.30 25.59
CA THR A 150 -2.25 2.88 26.82
C THR A 150 -3.53 2.14 27.26
N GLU A 151 -3.96 2.34 28.50
CA GLU A 151 -5.17 1.72 29.03
C GLU A 151 -6.40 2.10 28.16
N GLU A 152 -6.57 3.38 27.86
CA GLU A 152 -7.66 3.91 27.01
C GLU A 152 -7.64 3.33 25.58
N GLU A 153 -6.45 3.15 25.00
CA GLU A 153 -6.33 2.55 23.68
C GLU A 153 -6.63 1.05 23.70
N ARG A 154 -6.16 0.37 24.77
CA ARG A 154 -6.40 -1.06 24.97
C ARG A 154 -7.87 -1.36 25.15
N GLU A 155 -8.61 -0.50 25.86
CA GLU A 155 -10.06 -0.63 26.02
C GLU A 155 -10.83 -0.58 24.70
N ARG A 156 -10.27 0.08 23.66
CA ARG A 156 -10.85 0.08 22.31
C ARG A 156 -10.65 -1.24 21.58
N VAL A 157 -9.66 -2.04 21.95
CA VAL A 157 -9.40 -3.34 21.29
C VAL A 157 -10.43 -4.35 21.76
N LYS A 158 -11.34 -4.72 20.85
CA LYS A 158 -12.47 -5.63 21.13
C LYS A 158 -12.21 -7.05 20.68
N GLY A 159 -11.16 -7.29 19.91
CA GLY A 159 -10.81 -8.63 19.44
C GLY A 159 -9.47 -8.73 18.77
N LEU A 160 -8.93 -9.92 18.74
CA LEU A 160 -7.73 -10.31 18.03
C LEU A 160 -8.10 -11.21 16.87
N ILE A 161 -7.40 -11.09 15.76
CA ILE A 161 -7.54 -11.94 14.58
C ILE A 161 -6.15 -12.46 14.20
N ILE A 162 -6.05 -13.76 13.97
CA ILE A 162 -4.84 -14.39 13.42
C ILE A 162 -5.05 -14.57 11.92
N ASN A 163 -4.23 -13.93 11.11
CA ASN A 163 -4.37 -13.92 9.65
C ASN A 163 -3.33 -14.81 8.95
N LYS A 164 -3.68 -15.29 7.77
CA LYS A 164 -2.83 -16.10 6.87
C LYS A 164 -2.40 -17.45 7.46
N PHE A 165 -3.25 -18.09 8.22
CA PHE A 165 -2.94 -19.40 8.80
C PHE A 165 -2.92 -20.50 7.72
N ARG A 166 -1.89 -21.35 7.77
CA ARG A 166 -1.76 -22.54 6.90
C ARG A 166 -1.84 -23.82 7.73
N GLY A 167 -2.65 -24.76 7.30
CA GLY A 167 -2.78 -26.09 7.93
C GLY A 167 -4.00 -26.26 8.80
N ASP A 168 -3.91 -27.15 9.79
CA ASP A 168 -5.00 -27.47 10.70
C ASP A 168 -5.12 -26.44 11.81
N SER A 169 -6.21 -25.67 11.81
CA SER A 169 -6.44 -24.59 12.78
C SER A 169 -6.59 -25.06 14.22
N THR A 170 -6.93 -26.34 14.47
CA THR A 170 -7.06 -26.88 15.83
C THR A 170 -5.73 -26.90 16.58
N ILE A 171 -4.60 -26.90 15.86
CA ILE A 171 -3.25 -26.79 16.44
C ILE A 171 -3.07 -25.45 17.18
N LEU A 172 -3.82 -24.41 16.80
CA LEU A 172 -3.76 -23.10 17.44
C LEU A 172 -4.55 -22.99 18.76
N ASP A 173 -5.46 -23.92 19.04
CA ASP A 173 -6.38 -23.81 20.18
C ASP A 173 -5.68 -23.50 21.52
N PRO A 174 -4.59 -24.19 21.91
CA PRO A 174 -3.88 -23.85 23.15
C PRO A 174 -3.26 -22.44 23.11
N GLY A 175 -2.80 -22.01 21.95
CA GLY A 175 -2.24 -20.66 21.74
C GLY A 175 -3.32 -19.59 21.80
N ILE A 176 -4.49 -19.84 21.22
CA ILE A 176 -5.66 -18.96 21.26
C ILE A 176 -6.14 -18.76 22.70
N GLN A 177 -6.22 -19.87 23.47
CA GLN A 177 -6.55 -19.80 24.89
C GLN A 177 -5.54 -18.93 25.66
N MET A 178 -4.26 -19.18 25.47
CA MET A 178 -3.19 -18.42 26.12
C MET A 178 -3.22 -16.91 25.72
N LEU A 179 -3.48 -16.59 24.43
CA LEU A 179 -3.65 -15.20 23.99
C LEU A 179 -4.81 -14.52 24.70
N THR A 180 -5.95 -15.19 24.80
CA THR A 180 -7.15 -14.66 25.46
C THR A 180 -6.89 -14.43 26.95
N GLU A 181 -6.28 -15.41 27.63
CA GLU A 181 -5.99 -15.31 29.06
C GLU A 181 -4.97 -14.20 29.38
N ARG A 182 -3.89 -14.11 28.60
CA ARG A 182 -2.83 -13.11 28.86
C ARG A 182 -3.18 -11.73 28.31
N GLY A 183 -3.81 -11.69 27.14
CA GLY A 183 -4.19 -10.45 26.47
C GLY A 183 -5.43 -9.79 27.07
N GLN A 184 -6.27 -10.54 27.79
CA GLN A 184 -7.59 -10.10 28.29
C GLN A 184 -8.48 -9.53 27.16
N VAL A 185 -8.27 -10.03 25.93
CA VAL A 185 -9.01 -9.68 24.72
C VAL A 185 -9.30 -10.98 23.97
N PRO A 186 -10.54 -11.26 23.54
CA PRO A 186 -10.86 -12.50 22.87
C PRO A 186 -10.21 -12.60 21.48
N VAL A 187 -9.76 -13.80 21.10
CA VAL A 187 -9.44 -14.11 19.70
C VAL A 187 -10.75 -14.41 18.99
N LEU A 188 -11.13 -13.57 18.03
CA LEU A 188 -12.40 -13.67 17.31
C LEU A 188 -12.37 -14.67 16.17
N GLY A 189 -11.20 -14.97 15.66
CA GLY A 189 -11.05 -15.94 14.59
C GLY A 189 -9.66 -16.05 14.02
N THR A 190 -9.49 -17.11 13.22
CA THR A 190 -8.30 -17.39 12.43
C THR A 190 -8.69 -17.39 10.97
N VAL A 191 -8.05 -16.53 10.17
CA VAL A 191 -8.28 -16.43 8.72
C VAL A 191 -7.26 -17.34 8.02
N PRO A 192 -7.71 -18.29 7.21
CA PRO A 192 -6.81 -19.14 6.46
C PRO A 192 -6.03 -18.35 5.41
N TYR A 193 -4.85 -18.85 5.06
CA TYR A 193 -4.13 -18.33 3.91
C TYR A 193 -4.94 -18.56 2.63
N MET A 194 -5.07 -17.54 1.83
CA MET A 194 -5.76 -17.59 0.55
C MET A 194 -4.84 -16.98 -0.52
N GLU A 195 -4.74 -17.65 -1.65
CA GLU A 195 -4.13 -17.06 -2.85
C GLU A 195 -5.18 -16.16 -3.51
N LEU A 196 -4.97 -14.87 -3.40
CA LEU A 196 -5.86 -13.87 -3.99
C LEU A 196 -5.07 -13.07 -5.02
N THR A 197 -5.64 -12.94 -6.22
CA THR A 197 -5.11 -12.04 -7.26
C THR A 197 -5.59 -10.63 -6.95
N LEU A 198 -4.94 -9.98 -5.98
CA LEU A 198 -5.21 -8.59 -5.62
C LEU A 198 -4.06 -7.71 -6.12
N GLU A 199 -4.40 -6.47 -6.48
CA GLU A 199 -3.40 -5.46 -6.80
C GLU A 199 -2.55 -5.15 -5.55
N ASP A 200 -1.24 -5.00 -5.74
CA ASP A 200 -0.34 -4.61 -4.66
C ASP A 200 -0.56 -3.14 -4.27
N GLU A 201 -0.55 -2.85 -2.98
CA GLU A 201 -0.78 -1.51 -2.46
C GLU A 201 0.36 -0.55 -2.80
N ASP A 202 1.61 -1.03 -2.69
CA ASP A 202 2.80 -0.23 -2.92
C ASP A 202 3.89 -0.99 -3.68
N SER A 203 4.99 -0.30 -3.99
CA SER A 203 6.13 -0.85 -4.70
C SER A 203 7.07 -1.74 -3.86
N LEU A 204 6.74 -2.01 -2.59
CA LEU A 204 7.47 -2.93 -1.72
C LEU A 204 6.85 -4.34 -1.78
N THR A 205 6.72 -4.87 -2.96
CA THR A 205 6.15 -6.21 -3.22
C THR A 205 7.22 -7.19 -3.66
N ASP A 206 7.07 -8.46 -3.27
CA ASP A 206 7.93 -9.56 -3.73
C ASP A 206 7.68 -9.94 -5.21
N ARG A 207 6.67 -9.34 -5.82
CA ARG A 207 6.25 -9.52 -7.21
C ARG A 207 7.36 -9.22 -8.21
N PHE A 208 8.19 -8.23 -7.93
CA PHE A 208 9.31 -7.85 -8.80
C PHE A 208 10.38 -8.96 -8.93
N ASP A 209 10.38 -9.92 -8.01
CA ASP A 209 11.29 -11.08 -8.02
C ASP A 209 10.68 -12.32 -8.69
N ALA A 210 9.41 -12.29 -9.07
CA ALA A 210 8.71 -13.41 -9.70
C ALA A 210 9.29 -13.70 -11.09
N LYS A 211 9.66 -14.95 -11.33
CA LYS A 211 10.18 -15.44 -12.61
C LYS A 211 9.19 -16.40 -13.23
N HIS A 212 8.24 -15.88 -13.99
CA HIS A 212 7.44 -16.70 -14.89
C HIS A 212 8.13 -16.75 -16.26
N VAL A 213 8.26 -17.93 -16.86
CA VAL A 213 8.85 -18.10 -18.19
C VAL A 213 7.72 -18.30 -19.19
N GLY A 214 7.37 -17.23 -19.91
CA GLY A 214 6.40 -17.25 -21.01
C GLY A 214 7.10 -17.35 -22.37
N LYS A 215 6.30 -17.43 -23.42
CA LYS A 215 6.79 -17.38 -24.82
C LYS A 215 7.14 -15.96 -25.26
N ILE A 216 6.47 -14.97 -24.66
CA ILE A 216 6.65 -13.54 -24.93
C ILE A 216 7.30 -12.92 -23.69
N ASP A 217 8.43 -12.27 -23.86
CA ASP A 217 9.22 -11.67 -22.78
C ASP A 217 9.07 -10.15 -22.77
N LEU A 218 8.36 -9.63 -21.75
CA LEU A 218 8.17 -8.20 -21.52
C LEU A 218 9.14 -7.71 -20.44
N ALA A 219 10.02 -6.78 -20.78
CA ALA A 219 10.92 -6.12 -19.85
C ALA A 219 10.35 -4.76 -19.42
N VAL A 220 10.00 -4.63 -18.17
CA VAL A 220 9.54 -3.37 -17.54
C VAL A 220 10.71 -2.74 -16.80
N ILE A 221 11.10 -1.53 -17.15
CA ILE A 221 12.19 -0.84 -16.45
C ILE A 221 11.73 -0.43 -15.07
N HIS A 222 12.31 -1.01 -14.03
CA HIS A 222 11.95 -0.76 -12.65
C HIS A 222 12.74 0.43 -12.10
N TYR A 223 12.17 1.63 -12.19
CA TYR A 223 12.76 2.84 -11.61
C TYR A 223 12.66 2.85 -10.09
N PRO A 224 13.53 3.59 -9.39
CA PRO A 224 13.39 3.84 -7.95
C PRO A 224 12.06 4.49 -7.54
N ARG A 225 11.40 5.20 -8.49
CA ARG A 225 10.11 5.86 -8.28
C ARG A 225 9.08 5.44 -9.32
N ILE A 226 9.08 4.15 -9.65
CA ILE A 226 8.03 3.56 -10.49
C ILE A 226 6.66 3.89 -9.92
N SER A 227 5.72 4.24 -10.77
CA SER A 227 4.35 4.62 -10.41
C SER A 227 3.36 3.80 -11.22
N ASN A 228 2.27 3.38 -10.59
CA ASN A 228 1.20 2.58 -11.20
C ASN A 228 1.74 1.32 -11.92
N PHE A 229 2.61 0.60 -11.25
CA PHE A 229 3.17 -0.66 -11.78
C PHE A 229 2.08 -1.72 -12.00
N THR A 230 0.92 -1.57 -11.38
CA THR A 230 -0.30 -2.37 -11.62
C THR A 230 -0.83 -2.26 -13.05
N ASP A 231 -0.35 -1.31 -13.85
CA ASP A 231 -0.64 -1.24 -15.30
C ASP A 231 -0.22 -2.52 -16.04
N PHE A 232 0.70 -3.31 -15.46
CA PHE A 232 1.23 -4.55 -16.06
C PHE A 232 0.52 -5.82 -15.58
N ASP A 233 -0.41 -5.75 -14.64
CA ASP A 233 -1.15 -6.88 -14.06
C ASP A 233 -1.86 -7.71 -15.13
N VAL A 234 -2.39 -7.06 -16.13
CA VAL A 234 -3.09 -7.72 -17.24
C VAL A 234 -2.16 -8.68 -18.00
N PHE A 235 -0.89 -8.32 -18.16
CA PHE A 235 0.10 -9.17 -18.83
C PHE A 235 0.57 -10.32 -17.95
N GLU A 236 0.69 -10.10 -16.64
CA GLU A 236 1.10 -11.13 -15.68
C GLU A 236 0.06 -12.24 -15.52
N GLN A 237 -1.21 -11.93 -15.80
CA GLN A 237 -2.30 -12.92 -15.81
C GLN A 237 -2.34 -13.77 -17.10
N MET A 238 -1.54 -13.44 -18.12
CA MET A 238 -1.47 -14.17 -19.38
C MET A 238 -0.43 -15.31 -19.29
N PRO A 239 -0.84 -16.60 -19.39
CA PRO A 239 0.09 -17.73 -19.20
C PRO A 239 1.27 -17.78 -20.18
N GLU A 240 1.13 -17.16 -21.36
CA GLU A 240 2.16 -17.14 -22.39
C GLU A 240 3.11 -15.95 -22.29
N VAL A 241 2.86 -15.01 -21.37
CA VAL A 241 3.60 -13.76 -21.22
C VAL A 241 4.45 -13.83 -19.96
N SER A 242 5.72 -13.50 -20.11
CA SER A 242 6.65 -13.28 -18.99
C SER A 242 6.82 -11.79 -18.79
N VAL A 243 6.49 -11.28 -17.61
CA VAL A 243 6.76 -9.89 -17.22
C VAL A 243 7.95 -9.86 -16.28
N ARG A 244 8.99 -9.14 -16.64
CA ARG A 244 10.20 -9.00 -15.82
C ARG A 244 10.47 -7.55 -15.50
N TYR A 245 10.65 -7.27 -14.23
CA TYR A 245 11.05 -5.95 -13.74
C TYR A 245 12.58 -5.86 -13.72
N VAL A 246 13.12 -4.91 -14.48
CA VAL A 246 14.54 -4.82 -14.81
C VAL A 246 15.17 -3.62 -14.14
N THR A 247 16.18 -3.85 -13.32
CA THR A 247 16.89 -2.79 -12.57
C THR A 247 18.30 -2.50 -13.11
N ASN A 248 18.85 -3.39 -13.95
CA ASN A 248 20.19 -3.25 -14.49
C ASN A 248 20.31 -3.84 -15.90
N VAL A 249 21.40 -3.50 -16.59
CA VAL A 249 21.63 -3.88 -17.99
C VAL A 249 21.68 -5.41 -18.20
N ARG A 250 22.17 -6.17 -17.21
CA ARG A 250 22.28 -7.63 -17.35
C ARG A 250 20.91 -8.30 -17.35
N GLU A 251 20.01 -7.78 -16.55
CA GLU A 251 18.62 -8.27 -16.47
C GLU A 251 17.82 -7.93 -17.73
N LEU A 252 18.15 -6.86 -18.46
CA LEU A 252 17.41 -6.47 -19.66
C LEU A 252 17.40 -7.59 -20.71
N GLY A 253 18.54 -8.19 -20.97
CA GLY A 253 18.65 -9.29 -21.94
C GLY A 253 18.21 -8.87 -23.36
N THR A 254 17.41 -9.74 -23.98
CA THR A 254 16.82 -9.54 -25.32
C THR A 254 15.30 -9.77 -25.27
N PRO A 255 14.53 -8.86 -24.69
CA PRO A 255 13.09 -9.01 -24.58
C PRO A 255 12.38 -8.81 -25.92
N ASP A 256 11.13 -9.27 -26.01
CA ASP A 256 10.26 -9.01 -27.16
C ASP A 256 9.68 -7.58 -27.14
N LEU A 257 9.54 -6.98 -25.95
CA LEU A 257 9.05 -5.63 -25.76
C LEU A 257 9.67 -5.00 -24.51
N ILE A 258 9.99 -3.73 -24.57
CA ILE A 258 10.47 -2.94 -23.44
C ILE A 258 9.41 -1.90 -23.05
N PHE A 259 9.02 -1.89 -21.77
CA PHE A 259 8.19 -0.84 -21.18
C PHE A 259 9.02 0.13 -20.38
N LEU A 260 8.79 1.42 -20.63
CA LEU A 260 9.16 2.52 -19.75
C LEU A 260 7.91 2.96 -18.98
N PRO A 261 7.73 2.53 -17.71
CA PRO A 261 6.52 2.78 -16.96
C PRO A 261 6.38 4.22 -16.49
N GLY A 262 5.30 4.52 -15.78
CA GLY A 262 5.13 5.79 -15.08
C GLY A 262 6.20 6.02 -14.02
N SER A 263 6.54 7.27 -13.78
CA SER A 263 7.52 7.68 -12.78
C SER A 263 7.01 8.88 -11.99
N LYS A 264 7.15 8.85 -10.66
CA LYS A 264 6.85 9.99 -9.80
C LYS A 264 7.94 11.07 -9.87
N ASN A 265 9.13 10.73 -10.34
CA ASN A 265 10.26 11.66 -10.50
C ASN A 265 10.98 11.37 -11.81
N THR A 266 10.36 11.75 -12.93
CA THR A 266 10.83 11.47 -14.29
C THR A 266 12.30 11.87 -14.51
N MET A 267 12.69 13.07 -14.08
CA MET A 267 14.06 13.55 -14.23
C MET A 267 15.07 12.76 -13.39
N GLY A 268 14.69 12.42 -12.15
CA GLY A 268 15.53 11.64 -11.25
C GLY A 268 15.71 10.20 -11.75
N ASP A 269 14.64 9.57 -12.21
CA ASP A 269 14.66 8.20 -12.71
C ASP A 269 15.38 8.11 -14.07
N LEU A 270 15.24 9.10 -14.95
CA LEU A 270 16.04 9.17 -16.18
C LEU A 270 17.55 9.32 -15.87
N LYS A 271 17.89 10.14 -14.87
CA LYS A 271 19.29 10.26 -14.43
C LYS A 271 19.80 8.95 -13.87
N TRP A 272 19.00 8.22 -13.08
CA TRP A 272 19.32 6.90 -12.57
C TRP A 272 19.56 5.90 -13.71
N MET A 273 18.69 5.86 -14.75
CA MET A 273 18.89 5.02 -15.93
C MET A 273 20.21 5.32 -16.66
N ARG A 274 20.61 6.59 -16.73
CA ARG A 274 21.90 6.99 -17.32
C ARG A 274 23.08 6.47 -16.52
N GLN A 275 23.00 6.60 -15.20
CA GLN A 275 24.08 6.22 -14.30
C GLN A 275 24.33 4.71 -14.26
N ASN A 276 23.28 3.88 -14.40
CA ASN A 276 23.40 2.42 -14.40
C ASN A 276 23.52 1.81 -15.80
N GLY A 277 23.50 2.63 -16.86
CA GLY A 277 23.67 2.21 -18.25
C GLY A 277 22.42 1.70 -18.94
N LEU A 278 21.26 1.66 -18.28
CA LEU A 278 19.99 1.19 -18.85
C LEU A 278 19.53 2.08 -20.00
N GLU A 279 19.68 3.42 -19.93
CA GLU A 279 19.35 4.32 -21.03
C GLU A 279 20.10 3.92 -22.31
N ALA A 280 21.40 3.69 -22.22
CA ALA A 280 22.21 3.27 -23.36
C ALA A 280 21.80 1.88 -23.90
N ALA A 281 21.41 0.96 -23.02
CA ALA A 281 20.93 -0.36 -23.42
C ALA A 281 19.58 -0.28 -24.14
N VAL A 282 18.63 0.50 -23.63
CA VAL A 282 17.32 0.75 -24.26
C VAL A 282 17.49 1.42 -25.62
N LYS A 283 18.36 2.44 -25.72
CA LYS A 283 18.67 3.08 -27.00
C LYS A 283 19.29 2.12 -28.04
N ARG A 284 20.14 1.18 -27.61
CA ARG A 284 20.68 0.16 -28.51
C ARG A 284 19.63 -0.88 -28.95
N ALA A 285 18.60 -1.12 -28.15
CA ALA A 285 17.49 -1.98 -28.50
C ALA A 285 16.49 -1.31 -29.45
N ALA A 286 16.43 0.02 -29.46
CA ALA A 286 15.56 0.79 -30.32
C ALA A 286 15.75 0.43 -31.82
N GLY A 287 14.63 0.24 -32.52
CA GLY A 287 14.61 -0.23 -33.91
C GLY A 287 14.75 -1.75 -34.09
N LYS A 288 15.07 -2.49 -33.02
CA LYS A 288 15.11 -3.97 -33.01
C LYS A 288 14.01 -4.56 -32.15
N VAL A 289 13.74 -3.92 -31.03
CA VAL A 289 12.70 -4.28 -30.06
C VAL A 289 11.75 -3.10 -29.94
N PRO A 290 10.43 -3.31 -29.95
CA PRO A 290 9.45 -2.26 -29.65
C PRO A 290 9.69 -1.69 -28.25
N ILE A 291 9.57 -0.37 -28.12
CA ILE A 291 9.68 0.32 -26.83
C ILE A 291 8.39 1.11 -26.61
N PHE A 292 7.76 0.91 -25.46
CA PHE A 292 6.51 1.56 -25.11
C PHE A 292 6.67 2.39 -23.83
N GLY A 293 6.35 3.68 -23.90
CA GLY A 293 6.42 4.59 -22.76
C GLY A 293 5.05 4.96 -22.23
N ILE A 294 4.87 4.92 -20.90
CA ILE A 294 3.64 5.29 -20.20
C ILE A 294 3.92 6.51 -19.34
N CYS A 295 3.13 7.59 -19.47
CA CYS A 295 3.23 8.79 -18.64
C CYS A 295 4.68 9.32 -18.54
N GLY A 296 5.33 9.21 -17.36
CA GLY A 296 6.74 9.58 -17.17
C GLY A 296 7.68 8.83 -18.10
N GLY A 297 7.43 7.55 -18.35
CA GLY A 297 8.21 6.77 -19.32
C GLY A 297 8.09 7.28 -20.75
N TYR A 298 6.92 7.76 -21.16
CA TYR A 298 6.76 8.43 -22.47
C TYR A 298 7.54 9.75 -22.55
N GLN A 299 7.60 10.49 -21.44
CA GLN A 299 8.40 11.72 -21.38
C GLN A 299 9.93 11.46 -21.43
N MET A 300 10.37 10.24 -21.18
CA MET A 300 11.77 9.83 -21.25
C MET A 300 12.20 9.41 -22.67
N LEU A 301 11.25 9.09 -23.57
CA LEU A 301 11.47 8.79 -24.98
C LEU A 301 11.82 10.04 -25.79
#